data_ac25938db545910ea1ca8fb32c5c1e0f
#
_entry.id   ac25938db545910ea1ca8fb32c5c1e0f
#
_cell.length_a   1.000
_cell.length_b   1.000
_cell.length_c   1.000
_cell.angle_alpha   90.00
_cell.angle_beta   90.00
_cell.angle_gamma   90.00
#
_symmetry.space_group_name_H-M   'P 1'
#
loop_
_entity.id
_entity.type
_entity.pdbx_description
1 polymer ?
#
loop_
_entity_poly.entity_id
_entity_poly.type
_entity_poly.pdbx_seq_one_letter_code
_entity_poly.pdbx_strand_id
1 'polypeptide(L)'
;TTILSTGDSSVDIVEINDEMSAAFKNSGWLDGLNDTVMTDDIVDQFAQGYIADMITDKDGNIVGVPGYSGYLAFWVNQEIMDEVGIESIDTKEDFMKYMEAVSKDGRYGYGGSWEKTYSFNEIAQFVNMFGGDYFDWTKEENKEAIQFLHDLVANNETPIDEIADKYDQ
;
A
#
# COMPACT_ATOMS: atom_id res chain seq x y z
N THR A 1 -8.93 -3.12 -20.37
CA THR A 1 -9.24 -1.73 -20.81
C THR A 1 -9.80 -1.71 -22.23
N THR A 2 -9.11 -2.24 -23.22
CA THR A 2 -9.52 -2.16 -24.64
C THR A 2 -10.91 -2.74 -24.89
N ILE A 3 -11.26 -3.91 -24.35
CA ILE A 3 -12.56 -4.55 -24.53
C ILE A 3 -13.69 -3.62 -24.04
N LEU A 4 -13.59 -3.11 -22.83
CA LEU A 4 -14.62 -2.23 -22.25
C LEU A 4 -14.72 -0.89 -23.00
N SER A 5 -13.59 -0.30 -23.41
CA SER A 5 -13.61 0.99 -24.12
C SER A 5 -14.18 0.92 -25.52
N THR A 6 -14.24 -0.25 -26.13
CA THR A 6 -14.88 -0.47 -27.45
C THR A 6 -16.36 -0.79 -27.37
N GLY A 7 -16.93 -0.93 -26.17
CA GLY A 7 -18.33 -1.33 -25.97
C GLY A 7 -18.58 -2.80 -26.34
N ASP A 8 -17.54 -3.64 -26.29
CA ASP A 8 -17.66 -5.07 -26.54
C ASP A 8 -18.37 -5.72 -25.33
N SER A 9 -19.52 -6.37 -25.60
CA SER A 9 -20.35 -7.04 -24.60
C SER A 9 -19.98 -8.51 -24.37
N SER A 10 -18.79 -8.93 -24.76
CA SER A 10 -18.32 -10.30 -24.55
C SER A 10 -17.82 -10.59 -23.12
N VAL A 11 -17.70 -9.56 -22.30
CA VAL A 11 -17.25 -9.66 -20.90
C VAL A 11 -18.32 -9.08 -19.98
N ASP A 12 -18.89 -9.92 -19.13
CA ASP A 12 -19.92 -9.54 -18.16
C ASP A 12 -19.33 -9.04 -16.83
N ILE A 13 -18.18 -9.59 -16.41
CA ILE A 13 -17.51 -9.25 -15.14
C ILE A 13 -16.00 -9.07 -15.41
N VAL A 14 -15.42 -8.06 -14.82
CA VAL A 14 -13.98 -7.79 -14.87
C VAL A 14 -13.41 -7.64 -13.45
N GLU A 15 -12.29 -8.28 -13.19
CA GLU A 15 -11.51 -8.04 -11.99
C GLU A 15 -10.54 -6.89 -12.26
N ILE A 16 -10.52 -5.92 -11.35
CA ILE A 16 -9.61 -4.77 -11.38
C ILE A 16 -8.95 -4.62 -10.01
N ASN A 17 -7.71 -4.19 -10.00
CA ASN A 17 -7.02 -3.82 -8.78
C ASN A 17 -7.26 -2.33 -8.43
N ASP A 18 -6.81 -1.93 -7.26
CA ASP A 18 -6.99 -0.58 -6.74
C ASP A 18 -6.29 0.49 -7.59
N GLU A 19 -5.12 0.20 -8.17
CA GLU A 19 -4.44 1.15 -9.07
C GLU A 19 -5.28 1.47 -10.32
N MET A 20 -6.09 0.52 -10.79
CA MET A 20 -6.97 0.71 -11.93
C MET A 20 -8.31 1.34 -11.54
N SER A 21 -8.72 1.23 -10.27
CA SER A 21 -10.07 1.60 -9.83
C SER A 21 -10.42 3.04 -10.19
N ALA A 22 -9.51 3.99 -9.99
CA ALA A 22 -9.74 5.41 -10.29
C ALA A 22 -10.07 5.67 -11.76
N ALA A 23 -9.41 4.97 -12.68
CA ALA A 23 -9.67 5.08 -14.12
C ALA A 23 -10.98 4.40 -14.50
N PHE A 24 -11.25 3.21 -13.96
CA PHE A 24 -12.42 2.42 -14.32
C PHE A 24 -13.71 2.99 -13.74
N LYS A 25 -13.75 3.39 -12.46
CA LYS A 25 -14.95 3.93 -11.82
C LYS A 25 -15.50 5.19 -12.48
N ASN A 26 -14.64 5.97 -13.12
CA ASN A 26 -15.04 7.21 -13.79
C ASN A 26 -15.11 7.10 -15.33
N SER A 27 -14.93 5.90 -15.87
CA SER A 27 -14.92 5.66 -17.32
C SER A 27 -16.31 5.66 -17.98
N GLY A 28 -17.34 5.38 -17.19
CA GLY A 28 -18.68 5.09 -17.71
C GLY A 28 -18.82 3.70 -18.37
N TRP A 29 -17.86 2.80 -18.12
CA TRP A 29 -17.87 1.44 -18.67
C TRP A 29 -18.54 0.41 -17.76
N LEU A 30 -18.76 0.78 -16.49
CA LEU A 30 -19.29 -0.10 -15.45
C LEU A 30 -20.71 0.34 -15.07
N ASP A 31 -21.56 -0.63 -14.84
CA ASP A 31 -22.93 -0.39 -14.39
C ASP A 31 -22.99 -0.09 -12.90
N GLY A 32 -23.95 0.76 -12.48
CA GLY A 32 -24.24 1.01 -11.06
C GLY A 32 -24.87 -0.21 -10.39
N LEU A 33 -24.38 -0.56 -9.23
CA LEU A 33 -24.80 -1.72 -8.43
C LEU A 33 -25.62 -1.34 -7.19
N ASN A 34 -25.89 -0.05 -7.01
CA ASN A 34 -26.74 0.45 -5.91
C ASN A 34 -28.11 -0.24 -5.96
N ASP A 35 -28.65 -0.56 -4.81
CA ASP A 35 -29.98 -1.18 -4.64
C ASP A 35 -30.16 -2.53 -5.35
N THR A 36 -29.11 -3.08 -5.94
CA THR A 36 -29.13 -4.40 -6.59
C THR A 36 -28.23 -5.38 -5.84
N VAL A 37 -26.92 -5.36 -6.11
CA VAL A 37 -25.92 -6.19 -5.43
C VAL A 37 -25.36 -5.47 -4.20
N MET A 38 -25.09 -4.18 -4.34
CA MET A 38 -24.51 -3.34 -3.27
C MET A 38 -25.59 -2.58 -2.52
N THR A 39 -26.40 -3.32 -1.75
CA THR A 39 -27.40 -2.74 -0.84
C THR A 39 -26.74 -2.12 0.38
N ASP A 40 -27.44 -1.26 1.11
CA ASP A 40 -26.94 -0.63 2.34
C ASP A 40 -26.42 -1.67 3.34
N ASP A 41 -27.13 -2.79 3.53
CA ASP A 41 -26.74 -3.89 4.42
C ASP A 41 -25.38 -4.53 4.00
N ILE A 42 -25.05 -4.52 2.73
CA ILE A 42 -23.76 -4.99 2.22
C ILE A 42 -22.69 -3.92 2.41
N VAL A 43 -23.00 -2.67 2.08
CA VAL A 43 -22.08 -1.53 2.22
C VAL A 43 -21.65 -1.35 3.68
N ASP A 44 -22.57 -1.51 4.62
CA ASP A 44 -22.30 -1.36 6.06
C ASP A 44 -21.36 -2.44 6.65
N GLN A 45 -21.06 -3.50 5.89
CA GLN A 45 -20.09 -4.53 6.31
C GLN A 45 -18.63 -4.11 6.05
N PHE A 46 -18.41 -3.08 5.25
CA PHE A 46 -17.08 -2.57 4.95
C PHE A 46 -16.66 -1.45 5.89
N ALA A 47 -15.36 -1.20 5.98
CA ALA A 47 -14.84 -0.08 6.73
C ALA A 47 -15.44 1.23 6.22
N GLN A 48 -15.71 2.16 7.15
CA GLN A 48 -16.28 3.46 6.82
C GLN A 48 -15.42 4.17 5.76
N GLY A 49 -16.06 4.67 4.71
CA GLY A 49 -15.40 5.37 3.61
C GLY A 49 -14.82 4.45 2.52
N TYR A 50 -14.55 3.18 2.81
CA TYR A 50 -13.89 2.28 1.85
C TYR A 50 -14.64 2.18 0.51
N ILE A 51 -15.94 1.96 0.55
CA ILE A 51 -16.77 1.85 -0.68
C ILE A 51 -16.80 3.18 -1.44
N ALA A 52 -16.96 4.30 -0.72
CA ALA A 52 -16.99 5.63 -1.31
C ALA A 52 -15.66 5.97 -2.01
N ASP A 53 -14.55 5.68 -1.37
CA ASP A 53 -13.22 6.03 -1.87
C ASP A 53 -12.77 5.13 -3.02
N MET A 54 -13.04 3.82 -2.90
CA MET A 54 -12.46 2.83 -3.81
C MET A 54 -13.31 2.56 -5.05
N ILE A 55 -14.62 2.42 -4.90
CA ILE A 55 -15.51 1.91 -5.96
C ILE A 55 -16.77 2.73 -6.22
N THR A 56 -16.90 3.92 -5.64
CA THR A 56 -17.98 4.85 -5.98
C THR A 56 -17.50 5.85 -7.01
N ASP A 57 -18.25 6.02 -8.09
CA ASP A 57 -17.96 7.00 -9.14
C ASP A 57 -18.29 8.44 -8.70
N LYS A 58 -17.96 9.41 -9.54
CA LYS A 58 -18.24 10.83 -9.29
C LYS A 58 -19.75 11.19 -9.22
N ASP A 59 -20.60 10.33 -9.72
CA ASP A 59 -22.06 10.51 -9.76
C ASP A 59 -22.76 9.77 -8.60
N GLY A 60 -22.00 9.11 -7.72
CA GLY A 60 -22.48 8.39 -6.55
C GLY A 60 -22.90 6.94 -6.79
N ASN A 61 -22.59 6.39 -7.97
CA ASN A 61 -22.89 4.99 -8.25
C ASN A 61 -21.77 4.10 -7.70
N ILE A 62 -22.13 3.05 -6.99
CA ILE A 62 -21.22 1.96 -6.65
C ILE A 62 -21.08 1.06 -7.86
N VAL A 63 -19.90 0.99 -8.46
CA VAL A 63 -19.66 0.34 -9.74
C VAL A 63 -18.83 -0.95 -9.62
N GLY A 64 -18.66 -1.46 -8.42
CA GLY A 64 -17.95 -2.70 -8.19
C GLY A 64 -18.30 -3.36 -6.87
N VAL A 65 -17.86 -4.59 -6.72
CA VAL A 65 -17.94 -5.37 -5.48
C VAL A 65 -16.52 -5.67 -5.01
N PRO A 66 -16.10 -5.34 -3.79
CA PRO A 66 -14.79 -5.73 -3.29
C PRO A 66 -14.69 -7.26 -3.22
N GLY A 67 -13.80 -7.84 -3.99
CA GLY A 67 -13.55 -9.27 -3.99
C GLY A 67 -12.43 -9.68 -3.04
N TYR A 68 -11.49 -8.76 -2.80
CA TYR A 68 -10.34 -8.96 -1.93
C TYR A 68 -9.97 -7.63 -1.29
N SER A 69 -9.59 -7.67 -0.04
CA SER A 69 -9.04 -6.52 0.67
C SER A 69 -7.79 -6.94 1.41
N GLY A 70 -6.72 -6.18 1.24
CA GLY A 70 -5.45 -6.40 1.91
C GLY A 70 -4.88 -5.08 2.42
N TYR A 71 -3.87 -5.19 3.25
CA TYR A 71 -3.08 -4.07 3.71
C TYR A 71 -1.62 -4.47 3.80
N LEU A 72 -0.76 -3.50 3.64
CA LEU A 72 0.67 -3.68 3.80
C LEU A 72 1.04 -3.56 5.28
N ALA A 73 1.96 -4.37 5.72
CA ALA A 73 2.46 -4.35 7.08
C ALA A 73 3.93 -4.76 7.12
N PHE A 74 4.65 -4.30 8.13
CA PHE A 74 5.97 -4.81 8.41
C PHE A 74 5.89 -6.22 9.02
N TRP A 75 6.60 -7.14 8.43
CA TRP A 75 6.82 -8.47 8.99
C TRP A 75 8.11 -8.46 9.79
N VAL A 76 8.05 -8.92 11.01
CA VAL A 76 9.23 -8.99 11.88
C VAL A 76 9.57 -10.43 12.24
N ASN A 77 10.86 -10.73 12.35
CA ASN A 77 11.31 -12.01 12.86
C ASN A 77 11.38 -11.95 14.38
N GLN A 78 10.49 -12.69 15.04
CA GLN A 78 10.40 -12.70 16.51
C GLN A 78 11.68 -13.17 17.18
N GLU A 79 12.38 -14.16 16.61
CA GLU A 79 13.63 -14.68 17.18
C GLU A 79 14.72 -13.57 17.18
N ILE A 80 14.75 -12.75 16.15
CA ILE A 80 15.68 -11.61 16.07
C ILE A 80 15.30 -10.53 17.07
N MET A 81 14.01 -10.23 17.24
CA MET A 81 13.53 -9.29 18.25
C MET A 81 13.94 -9.73 19.67
N ASP A 82 13.72 -11.02 19.97
CA ASP A 82 14.10 -11.62 21.26
C ASP A 82 15.64 -11.56 21.47
N GLU A 83 16.43 -11.84 20.43
CA GLU A 83 17.92 -11.76 20.48
C GLU A 83 18.41 -10.37 20.85
N VAL A 84 17.76 -9.31 20.33
CA VAL A 84 18.14 -7.91 20.59
C VAL A 84 17.40 -7.28 21.75
N GLY A 85 16.48 -8.01 22.39
CA GLY A 85 15.74 -7.56 23.57
C GLY A 85 14.68 -6.50 23.29
N ILE A 86 14.06 -6.54 22.10
CA ILE A 86 12.97 -5.65 21.70
C ILE A 86 11.66 -6.44 21.76
N GLU A 87 10.72 -6.00 22.59
CA GLU A 87 9.45 -6.69 22.83
C GLU A 87 8.39 -6.34 21.78
N SER A 88 8.37 -5.09 21.28
CA SER A 88 7.41 -4.63 20.27
C SER A 88 8.00 -3.49 19.43
N ILE A 89 7.39 -3.26 18.27
CA ILE A 89 7.68 -2.12 17.38
C ILE A 89 6.35 -1.41 17.14
N ASP A 90 5.99 -0.49 18.02
CA ASP A 90 4.70 0.21 17.98
C ASP A 90 4.84 1.65 17.47
N THR A 91 6.05 2.19 17.49
CA THR A 91 6.34 3.56 17.10
C THR A 91 7.50 3.63 16.11
N LYS A 92 7.62 4.79 15.44
CA LYS A 92 8.78 5.11 14.59
C LYS A 92 10.10 4.96 15.37
N GLU A 93 10.13 5.43 16.60
CA GLU A 93 11.29 5.35 17.47
C GLU A 93 11.67 3.91 17.82
N ASP A 94 10.70 3.02 18.01
CA ASP A 94 10.96 1.60 18.24
C ASP A 94 11.50 0.93 16.98
N PHE A 95 10.96 1.28 15.81
CA PHE A 95 11.47 0.80 14.52
C PHE A 95 12.93 1.23 14.32
N MET A 96 13.28 2.50 14.59
CA MET A 96 14.64 2.99 14.47
C MET A 96 15.62 2.28 15.43
N LYS A 97 15.19 2.03 16.68
CA LYS A 97 16.00 1.25 17.65
C LYS A 97 16.20 -0.19 17.18
N TYR A 98 15.17 -0.80 16.63
CA TYR A 98 15.26 -2.14 16.07
C TYR A 98 16.26 -2.18 14.92
N MET A 99 16.19 -1.23 13.98
CA MET A 99 17.12 -1.10 12.85
C MET A 99 18.58 -1.00 13.34
N GLU A 100 18.87 -0.12 14.27
CA GLU A 100 20.21 0.06 14.86
C GLU A 100 20.71 -1.21 15.58
N ALA A 101 19.81 -1.91 16.27
CA ALA A 101 20.17 -3.11 17.03
C ALA A 101 20.47 -4.31 16.12
N VAL A 102 19.79 -4.42 14.98
CA VAL A 102 19.83 -5.59 14.09
C VAL A 102 20.83 -5.42 12.96
N SER A 103 21.01 -4.20 12.43
CA SER A 103 21.86 -3.92 11.26
C SER A 103 23.34 -3.93 11.59
N LYS A 104 23.87 -5.12 11.89
CA LYS A 104 25.27 -5.34 12.26
C LYS A 104 25.74 -6.74 11.87
N ASP A 105 27.05 -6.93 11.82
CA ASP A 105 27.67 -8.22 11.56
C ASP A 105 27.22 -8.87 10.22
N GLY A 106 26.92 -8.04 9.20
CA GLY A 106 26.45 -8.48 7.90
C GLY A 106 24.97 -8.82 7.84
N ARG A 107 24.20 -8.51 8.88
CA ARG A 107 22.74 -8.60 8.89
C ARG A 107 22.16 -7.24 8.49
N TYR A 108 21.08 -7.27 7.73
CA TYR A 108 20.26 -6.10 7.40
C TYR A 108 19.03 -6.07 8.31
N GLY A 109 18.67 -4.89 8.81
CA GLY A 109 17.50 -4.70 9.67
C GLY A 109 16.20 -4.60 8.89
N TYR A 110 16.28 -4.24 7.61
CA TYR A 110 15.12 -4.05 6.75
C TYR A 110 15.36 -4.67 5.36
N GLY A 111 14.34 -5.29 4.81
CA GLY A 111 14.24 -5.71 3.43
C GLY A 111 12.90 -5.27 2.85
N GLY A 112 12.92 -4.72 1.64
CA GLY A 112 11.72 -4.26 0.95
C GLY A 112 11.83 -4.42 -0.55
N SER A 113 10.70 -4.54 -1.24
CA SER A 113 10.67 -4.59 -2.70
C SER A 113 10.63 -3.18 -3.27
N TRP A 114 11.76 -2.73 -3.81
CA TRP A 114 11.91 -1.42 -4.44
C TRP A 114 11.67 -1.45 -5.95
N GLU A 115 11.03 -2.50 -6.44
CA GLU A 115 10.64 -2.59 -7.84
C GLU A 115 9.86 -1.34 -8.25
N LYS A 116 10.20 -0.80 -9.43
CA LYS A 116 9.61 0.43 -9.96
C LYS A 116 8.07 0.47 -9.89
N THR A 117 7.41 -0.66 -10.09
CA THR A 117 5.94 -0.76 -10.10
C THR A 117 5.34 -0.57 -8.71
N TYR A 118 6.05 -1.00 -7.65
CA TYR A 118 5.54 -1.06 -6.29
C TYR A 118 6.26 -0.16 -5.28
N SER A 119 7.33 0.53 -5.70
CA SER A 119 8.10 1.42 -4.82
C SER A 119 7.26 2.51 -4.16
N PHE A 120 6.13 2.90 -4.76
CA PHE A 120 5.21 3.85 -4.15
C PHE A 120 4.59 3.31 -2.84
N ASN A 121 4.35 2.00 -2.73
CA ASN A 121 3.83 1.36 -1.53
C ASN A 121 4.84 1.46 -0.38
N GLU A 122 6.11 1.17 -0.65
CA GLU A 122 7.18 1.31 0.34
C GLU A 122 7.31 2.76 0.81
N ILE A 123 7.39 3.70 -0.13
CA ILE A 123 7.47 5.13 0.18
C ILE A 123 6.27 5.58 1.01
N ALA A 124 5.05 5.19 0.63
CA ALA A 124 3.83 5.58 1.32
C ALA A 124 3.80 5.08 2.77
N GLN A 125 4.28 3.86 3.04
CA GLN A 125 4.36 3.33 4.40
C GLN A 125 5.29 4.17 5.28
N PHE A 126 6.48 4.51 4.77
CA PHE A 126 7.42 5.34 5.52
C PHE A 126 6.93 6.78 5.68
N VAL A 127 6.32 7.37 4.65
CA VAL A 127 5.68 8.69 4.76
C VAL A 127 4.62 8.68 5.88
N ASN A 128 3.76 7.67 5.93
CA ASN A 128 2.76 7.53 6.98
C ASN A 128 3.39 7.32 8.36
N MET A 129 4.43 6.49 8.48
CA MET A 129 5.14 6.26 9.73
C MET A 129 5.75 7.55 10.29
N PHE A 130 6.20 8.46 9.42
CA PHE A 130 6.73 9.76 9.81
C PHE A 130 5.65 10.82 10.06
N GLY A 131 4.37 10.49 9.89
CA GLY A 131 3.24 11.42 10.08
C GLY A 131 3.04 12.36 8.89
N GLY A 132 3.60 12.02 7.74
CA GLY A 132 3.47 12.76 6.51
C GLY A 132 2.13 12.51 5.78
N ASP A 133 2.08 12.95 4.53
CA ASP A 133 0.96 12.73 3.64
C ASP A 133 1.50 12.49 2.22
N TYR A 134 1.29 11.29 1.71
CA TYR A 134 1.80 10.91 0.38
C TYR A 134 1.29 11.80 -0.75
N PHE A 135 0.18 12.49 -0.56
CA PHE A 135 -0.42 13.39 -1.53
C PHE A 135 -0.06 14.87 -1.33
N ASP A 136 0.64 15.22 -0.25
CA ASP A 136 1.13 16.58 0.03
C ASP A 136 2.64 16.62 0.27
N TRP A 137 3.40 16.72 -0.80
CA TRP A 137 4.88 16.74 -0.77
C TRP A 137 5.48 18.08 -0.31
N THR A 138 4.67 18.99 0.21
CA THR A 138 5.16 20.22 0.86
C THR A 138 5.49 20.01 2.34
N LYS A 139 5.07 18.89 2.93
CA LYS A 139 5.28 18.57 4.34
C LYS A 139 6.74 18.18 4.62
N GLU A 140 7.27 18.66 5.74
CA GLU A 140 8.63 18.33 6.19
C GLU A 140 8.74 16.85 6.58
N GLU A 141 7.69 16.25 7.14
CA GLU A 141 7.62 14.83 7.51
C GLU A 141 7.87 13.90 6.31
N ASN A 142 7.39 14.29 5.12
CA ASN A 142 7.68 13.55 3.89
C ASN A 142 9.17 13.58 3.55
N LYS A 143 9.80 14.74 3.72
CA LYS A 143 11.22 14.89 3.48
C LYS A 143 12.05 14.10 4.49
N GLU A 144 11.63 14.09 5.76
CA GLU A 144 12.25 13.25 6.80
C GLU A 144 12.15 11.76 6.46
N ALA A 145 10.98 11.31 5.97
CA ALA A 145 10.79 9.92 5.54
C ALA A 145 11.73 9.54 4.39
N ILE A 146 11.85 10.39 3.37
CA ILE A 146 12.76 10.15 2.25
C ILE A 146 14.23 10.18 2.70
N GLN A 147 14.58 11.10 3.61
CA GLN A 147 15.94 11.13 4.19
C GLN A 147 16.24 9.85 4.95
N PHE A 148 15.27 9.36 5.74
CA PHE A 148 15.43 8.09 6.46
C PHE A 148 15.65 6.91 5.49
N LEU A 149 14.87 6.79 4.42
CA LEU A 149 15.05 5.76 3.40
C LEU A 149 16.44 5.83 2.74
N HIS A 150 16.91 7.04 2.43
CA HIS A 150 18.28 7.24 1.95
C HIS A 150 19.30 6.74 2.96
N ASP A 151 19.10 7.04 4.25
CA ASP A 151 20.04 6.69 5.29
C ASP A 151 20.07 5.19 5.59
N LEU A 152 18.95 4.46 5.43
CA LEU A 152 18.94 2.99 5.48
C LEU A 152 19.94 2.36 4.50
N VAL A 153 19.99 2.88 3.28
CA VAL A 153 20.96 2.42 2.27
C VAL A 153 22.37 2.91 2.61
N ALA A 154 22.51 4.17 2.95
CA ALA A 154 23.82 4.79 3.23
C ALA A 154 24.52 4.15 4.45
N ASN A 155 23.76 3.72 5.46
CA ASN A 155 24.25 3.06 6.65
C ASN A 155 24.37 1.53 6.49
N ASN A 156 24.04 0.99 5.33
CA ASN A 156 24.01 -0.45 5.06
C ASN A 156 23.06 -1.22 5.99
N GLU A 157 21.90 -0.63 6.28
CA GLU A 157 20.82 -1.21 7.08
C GLU A 157 19.78 -1.97 6.23
N THR A 158 19.81 -1.73 4.91
CA THR A 158 19.09 -2.47 3.87
C THR A 158 20.03 -2.77 2.69
N PRO A 159 19.88 -3.92 2.01
CA PRO A 159 20.74 -4.23 0.85
C PRO A 159 20.41 -3.33 -0.34
N ILE A 160 21.42 -2.76 -0.96
CA ILE A 160 21.23 -1.91 -2.15
C ILE A 160 20.72 -2.69 -3.36
N ASP A 161 20.98 -3.97 -3.42
CA ASP A 161 20.59 -4.85 -4.54
C ASP A 161 19.06 -5.04 -4.59
N GLU A 162 18.35 -4.84 -3.48
CA GLU A 162 16.87 -4.89 -3.43
C GLU A 162 16.18 -3.88 -4.34
N ILE A 163 16.89 -2.85 -4.79
CA ILE A 163 16.38 -1.93 -5.83
C ILE A 163 16.05 -2.68 -7.14
N ALA A 164 16.69 -3.81 -7.39
CA ALA A 164 16.48 -4.66 -8.57
C ALA A 164 15.54 -5.84 -8.31
N ASP A 165 15.20 -6.11 -7.05
CA ASP A 165 14.36 -7.24 -6.67
C ASP A 165 12.91 -7.00 -7.09
N LYS A 166 12.29 -8.07 -7.57
CA LYS A 166 10.89 -8.03 -7.95
C LYS A 166 10.00 -8.33 -6.76
N TYR A 167 8.77 -7.86 -6.81
CA TYR A 167 7.78 -8.01 -5.75
C TYR A 167 7.49 -9.48 -5.38
N ASP A 168 7.69 -10.41 -6.29
CA ASP A 168 7.42 -11.85 -6.14
C ASP A 168 8.66 -12.68 -5.78
N GLN A 169 9.75 -12.05 -5.40
CA GLN A 169 10.99 -12.68 -4.91
C GLN A 169 11.14 -12.50 -3.41
#